data_c97a308bbe149c9795e06ee7ce9af7f2
#
_entry.id   c97a308bbe149c9795e06ee7ce9af7f2
#
_cell.length_a   1.000
_cell.length_b   1.000
_cell.length_c   1.000
_cell.angle_alpha   90.00
_cell.angle_beta   90.00
_cell.angle_gamma   90.00
#
_symmetry.space_group_name_H-M   'P 1'
#
loop_
_entity.id
_entity.type
_entity.pdbx_description
1 polymer ?
#
loop_
_entity_poly.entity_id
_entity_poly.type
_entity_poly.pdbx_seq_one_letter_code
_entity_poly.pdbx_strand_id
1 'polypeptide(L)'
;MPSYKEFAAIARERLKARQGKGDAHKEFVFTAHSQYKMRQYNLSEQKVRTVIRNPKRIEEGIVPKTAAVMQPVSPKKENGKEVWKQEIWVMYVRKKSTSAILRQEQTRVISAWRYPGVSPKRNPIPDDILQELENEGIL
;
A
#
# COMPACT_ATOMS: atom_id res chain seq x y z
N MET A 1 -4.90 -15.91 -13.68
CA MET A 1 -4.57 -14.71 -12.89
C MET A 1 -4.17 -13.57 -13.80
N PRO A 2 -4.60 -12.35 -13.52
CA PRO A 2 -4.15 -11.21 -14.31
C PRO A 2 -2.63 -11.04 -14.18
N SER A 3 -2.02 -10.55 -15.23
CA SER A 3 -0.61 -10.21 -15.23
C SER A 3 -0.35 -9.06 -14.26
N TYR A 4 0.91 -8.87 -13.87
CA TYR A 4 1.31 -7.73 -13.05
C TYR A 4 0.82 -6.40 -13.64
N LYS A 5 0.95 -6.21 -14.97
CA LYS A 5 0.49 -4.99 -15.63
C LYS A 5 -1.02 -4.81 -15.51
N GLU A 6 -1.77 -5.87 -15.69
CA GLU A 6 -3.23 -5.84 -15.57
C GLU A 6 -3.67 -5.51 -14.15
N PHE A 7 -3.04 -6.13 -13.16
CA PHE A 7 -3.32 -5.86 -11.76
C PHE A 7 -3.03 -4.39 -11.42
N ALA A 8 -1.86 -3.88 -11.81
CA ALA A 8 -1.47 -2.51 -11.54
C ALA A 8 -2.41 -1.51 -12.23
N ALA A 9 -2.83 -1.80 -13.47
CA ALA A 9 -3.77 -0.97 -14.19
C ALA A 9 -5.14 -0.93 -13.51
N ILE A 10 -5.65 -2.07 -13.09
CA ILE A 10 -6.93 -2.17 -12.36
C ILE A 10 -6.86 -1.40 -11.05
N ALA A 11 -5.76 -1.56 -10.31
CA ALA A 11 -5.57 -0.87 -9.03
C ALA A 11 -5.51 0.65 -9.23
N ARG A 12 -4.83 1.14 -10.27
CA ARG A 12 -4.77 2.56 -10.60
C ARG A 12 -6.13 3.12 -10.97
N GLU A 13 -6.89 2.42 -11.79
CA GLU A 13 -8.23 2.86 -12.17
C GLU A 13 -9.16 2.95 -10.96
N ARG A 14 -9.11 1.96 -10.09
CA ARG A 14 -9.90 1.95 -8.87
C ARG A 14 -9.56 3.14 -7.96
N LEU A 15 -8.28 3.47 -7.84
CA LEU A 15 -7.84 4.62 -7.06
C LEU A 15 -8.31 5.94 -7.69
N LYS A 16 -8.17 6.10 -9.00
CA LYS A 16 -8.63 7.30 -9.72
C LYS A 16 -10.13 7.50 -9.58
N ALA A 17 -10.91 6.44 -9.74
CA ALA A 17 -12.37 6.50 -9.63
C ALA A 17 -12.83 6.96 -8.25
N ARG A 18 -12.01 6.78 -7.23
CA ARG A 18 -12.33 7.14 -5.84
C ARG A 18 -11.87 8.50 -5.41
N GLN A 19 -10.90 9.09 -6.10
CA GLN A 19 -10.39 10.43 -5.75
C GLN A 19 -11.46 11.52 -5.81
N GLY A 20 -12.51 11.33 -6.60
CA GLY A 20 -13.61 12.29 -6.71
C GLY A 20 -14.74 12.12 -5.71
N LYS A 21 -14.74 11.07 -4.89
CA LYS A 21 -15.89 10.75 -4.02
C LYS A 21 -15.70 11.10 -2.54
N GLY A 22 -14.57 11.69 -2.16
CA GLY A 22 -14.27 12.01 -0.77
C GLY A 22 -14.09 10.77 0.11
N ASP A 23 -13.51 10.97 1.28
CA ASP A 23 -13.19 9.87 2.21
C ASP A 23 -14.31 9.55 3.19
N ALA A 24 -15.44 10.26 3.12
CA ALA A 24 -16.51 10.16 4.10
C ALA A 24 -17.09 8.75 4.24
N HIS A 25 -16.88 7.87 3.27
CA HIS A 25 -17.42 6.51 3.24
C HIS A 25 -16.36 5.41 3.22
N LYS A 26 -15.08 5.76 3.43
CA LYS A 26 -13.99 4.79 3.42
C LYS A 26 -13.55 4.50 4.84
N GLU A 27 -13.65 3.26 5.23
CA GLU A 27 -13.15 2.80 6.51
C GLU A 27 -11.74 2.23 6.34
N PHE A 28 -10.80 2.71 7.16
CA PHE A 28 -9.45 2.16 7.24
C PHE A 28 -9.32 1.33 8.51
N VAL A 29 -8.85 0.11 8.36
CA VAL A 29 -8.58 -0.78 9.48
C VAL A 29 -7.10 -1.13 9.46
N PHE A 30 -6.42 -0.93 10.59
CA PHE A 30 -5.00 -1.22 10.72
C PHE A 30 -4.84 -2.51 11.53
N THR A 31 -4.25 -3.54 10.91
CA THR A 31 -4.00 -4.80 11.63
C THR A 31 -2.94 -4.56 12.72
N ALA A 32 -2.86 -5.48 13.69
CA ALA A 32 -1.86 -5.40 14.73
C ALA A 32 -0.44 -5.38 14.15
N HIS A 33 -0.18 -6.20 13.13
CA HIS A 33 1.10 -6.22 12.44
C HIS A 33 1.41 -4.88 11.78
N SER A 34 0.43 -4.28 11.08
CA SER A 34 0.64 -2.98 10.44
C SER A 34 0.94 -1.88 11.45
N GLN A 35 0.24 -1.87 12.59
CA GLN A 35 0.49 -0.90 13.66
C GLN A 35 1.90 -1.06 14.23
N TYR A 36 2.35 -2.29 14.43
CA TYR A 36 3.71 -2.58 14.87
C TYR A 36 4.74 -2.04 13.88
N LYS A 37 4.54 -2.31 12.58
CA LYS A 37 5.44 -1.83 11.54
C LYS A 37 5.42 -0.32 11.40
N MET A 38 4.26 0.30 11.51
CA MET A 38 4.15 1.77 11.48
C MET A 38 4.96 2.40 12.60
N ARG A 39 4.92 1.83 13.80
CA ARG A 39 5.74 2.30 14.92
C ARG A 39 7.23 2.07 14.66
N GLN A 40 7.58 0.91 14.16
CA GLN A 40 8.98 0.58 13.85
C GLN A 40 9.59 1.56 12.85
N TYR A 41 8.83 1.94 11.83
CA TYR A 41 9.30 2.84 10.77
C TYR A 41 8.88 4.30 10.97
N ASN A 42 8.28 4.61 12.09
CA ASN A 42 7.81 5.97 12.40
C ASN A 42 6.88 6.52 11.32
N LEU A 43 5.84 5.76 11.01
CA LEU A 43 4.82 6.13 10.03
C LEU A 43 3.50 6.39 10.75
N SER A 44 2.91 7.56 10.51
CA SER A 44 1.60 7.89 11.04
C SER A 44 0.49 7.27 10.19
N GLU A 45 -0.70 7.13 10.77
CA GLU A 45 -1.88 6.71 10.02
C GLU A 45 -2.18 7.63 8.85
N GLN A 46 -2.02 8.94 9.07
CA GLN A 46 -2.22 9.93 8.02
C GLN A 46 -1.25 9.72 6.86
N LYS A 47 0.02 9.44 7.16
CA LYS A 47 1.01 9.18 6.10
C LYS A 47 0.66 7.92 5.32
N VAL A 48 0.26 6.85 6.01
CA VAL A 48 -0.16 5.62 5.37
C VAL A 48 -1.36 5.85 4.45
N ARG A 49 -2.35 6.58 4.90
CA ARG A 49 -3.51 6.95 4.07
C ARG A 49 -3.09 7.75 2.83
N THR A 50 -2.16 8.68 3.00
CA THR A 50 -1.66 9.49 1.88
C THR A 50 -0.96 8.62 0.83
N VAL A 51 -0.16 7.65 1.26
CA VAL A 51 0.51 6.71 0.34
C VAL A 51 -0.52 5.89 -0.45
N ILE A 52 -1.58 5.44 0.23
CA ILE A 52 -2.64 4.67 -0.43
C ILE A 52 -3.42 5.52 -1.44
N ARG A 53 -3.67 6.79 -1.12
CA ARG A 53 -4.42 7.70 -2.00
C ARG A 53 -3.64 8.18 -3.22
N ASN A 54 -2.36 8.43 -3.05
CA ASN A 54 -1.51 9.04 -4.09
C ASN A 54 -0.23 8.24 -4.32
N PRO A 55 -0.32 6.97 -4.72
CA PRO A 55 0.87 6.17 -4.91
C PRO A 55 1.65 6.57 -6.17
N LYS A 56 2.96 6.53 -6.08
CA LYS A 56 3.87 6.66 -7.22
C LYS A 56 4.00 5.32 -7.96
N ARG A 57 4.04 4.22 -7.20
CA ARG A 57 4.08 2.87 -7.74
C ARG A 57 3.02 2.03 -7.08
N ILE A 58 2.44 1.12 -7.87
CA ILE A 58 1.48 0.13 -7.40
C ILE A 58 1.97 -1.22 -7.88
N GLU A 59 2.10 -2.16 -6.95
CA GLU A 59 2.55 -3.51 -7.27
C GLU A 59 1.61 -4.54 -6.65
N GLU A 60 1.64 -5.75 -7.20
CA GLU A 60 0.88 -6.85 -6.64
C GLU A 60 1.48 -7.24 -5.29
N GLY A 61 0.62 -7.39 -4.28
CA GLY A 61 1.06 -7.87 -2.98
C GLY A 61 1.31 -9.38 -2.99
N ILE A 62 1.91 -9.88 -1.90
CA ILE A 62 2.24 -11.29 -1.76
C ILE A 62 1.00 -12.16 -1.65
N VAL A 63 0.03 -11.68 -0.88
CA VAL A 63 -1.25 -12.38 -0.68
C VAL A 63 -2.19 -12.03 -1.83
N PRO A 64 -2.97 -12.98 -2.37
CA PRO A 64 -3.94 -12.68 -3.41
C PRO A 64 -4.86 -11.52 -3.01
N LYS A 65 -5.18 -10.66 -3.97
CA LYS A 65 -6.04 -9.48 -3.81
C LYS A 65 -5.43 -8.35 -2.97
N THR A 66 -4.17 -8.45 -2.58
CA THR A 66 -3.47 -7.37 -1.91
C THR A 66 -2.73 -6.48 -2.91
N ALA A 67 -2.53 -5.23 -2.54
CA ALA A 67 -1.75 -4.28 -3.32
C ALA A 67 -0.64 -3.71 -2.43
N ALA A 68 0.53 -3.50 -3.02
CA ALA A 68 1.63 -2.78 -2.39
C ALA A 68 1.80 -1.46 -3.13
N VAL A 69 1.73 -0.36 -2.39
CA VAL A 69 1.79 0.99 -2.95
C VAL A 69 2.93 1.77 -2.31
N MET A 70 3.49 2.71 -3.05
CA MET A 70 4.70 3.42 -2.64
C MET A 70 4.63 4.91 -2.92
N GLN A 71 5.18 5.68 -1.98
CA GLN A 71 5.57 7.06 -2.22
C GLN A 71 7.05 7.24 -1.91
N PRO A 72 7.80 7.98 -2.77
CA PRO A 72 9.18 8.33 -2.44
C PRO A 72 9.23 9.38 -1.34
N VAL A 73 10.29 9.33 -0.53
CA VAL A 73 10.54 10.34 0.49
C VAL A 73 11.34 11.48 -0.14
N SER A 74 10.82 12.70 -0.03
CA SER A 74 11.49 13.93 -0.50
C SER A 74 12.12 13.80 -1.90
N PRO A 75 11.33 13.46 -2.91
CA PRO A 75 11.88 13.31 -4.26
C PRO A 75 12.38 14.63 -4.80
N LYS A 76 13.48 14.58 -5.54
CA LYS A 76 14.10 15.76 -6.18
C LYS A 76 14.26 15.50 -7.66
N LYS A 77 14.25 16.56 -8.45
CA LYS A 77 14.56 16.45 -9.88
C LYS A 77 16.03 16.73 -10.11
N GLU A 78 16.71 15.77 -10.74
CA GLU A 78 18.08 15.90 -11.18
C GLU A 78 18.16 15.51 -12.66
N ASN A 79 18.67 16.42 -13.50
CA ASN A 79 18.78 16.20 -14.96
C ASN A 79 17.45 15.76 -15.60
N GLY A 80 16.35 16.35 -15.17
CA GLY A 80 15.02 16.04 -15.68
C GLY A 80 14.39 14.76 -15.17
N LYS A 81 15.10 14.01 -14.31
CA LYS A 81 14.60 12.79 -13.69
C LYS A 81 14.36 12.97 -12.21
N GLU A 82 13.29 12.38 -11.73
CA GLU A 82 12.97 12.36 -10.31
C GLU A 82 13.84 11.31 -9.61
N VAL A 83 14.53 11.72 -8.54
CA VAL A 83 15.40 10.84 -7.76
C VAL A 83 15.04 10.92 -6.29
N TRP A 84 15.21 9.80 -5.60
CA TRP A 84 14.97 9.70 -4.16
C TRP A 84 15.87 8.65 -3.52
N LYS A 85 16.04 8.75 -2.20
CA LYS A 85 16.93 7.87 -1.43
C LYS A 85 16.18 6.91 -0.52
N GLN A 86 14.88 7.06 -0.39
CA GLN A 86 14.07 6.21 0.48
C GLN A 86 12.65 6.16 -0.06
N GLU A 87 11.98 5.03 0.19
CA GLU A 87 10.59 4.81 -0.20
C GLU A 87 9.77 4.42 1.01
N ILE A 88 8.50 4.83 1.02
CA ILE A 88 7.51 4.36 1.99
C ILE A 88 6.56 3.45 1.25
N TRP A 89 6.44 2.22 1.72
CA TRP A 89 5.58 1.20 1.16
C TRP A 89 4.47 0.85 2.13
N VAL A 90 3.28 0.61 1.58
CA VAL A 90 2.11 0.13 2.33
C VAL A 90 1.48 -1.01 1.56
N MET A 91 1.19 -2.10 2.25
CA MET A 91 0.46 -3.23 1.68
C MET A 91 -0.93 -3.28 2.29
N TYR A 92 -1.96 -3.36 1.46
CA TYR A 92 -3.34 -3.37 1.91
C TYR A 92 -4.21 -4.29 1.06
N VAL A 93 -5.36 -4.63 1.60
CA VAL A 93 -6.42 -5.34 0.89
C VAL A 93 -7.71 -4.55 1.04
N ARG A 94 -8.54 -4.56 0.01
CA ARG A 94 -9.86 -3.96 0.07
C ARG A 94 -10.91 -5.04 0.21
N LYS A 95 -11.79 -4.88 1.19
CA LYS A 95 -12.90 -5.78 1.43
C LYS A 95 -14.19 -5.00 1.38
N LYS A 96 -15.20 -5.61 0.74
CA LYS A 96 -16.55 -5.06 0.82
C LYS A 96 -17.13 -5.38 2.18
N SER A 97 -17.85 -4.42 2.77
CA SER A 97 -18.57 -4.67 3.99
C SER A 97 -19.60 -5.78 3.77
N THR A 98 -19.69 -6.70 4.74
CA THR A 98 -20.71 -7.77 4.72
C THR A 98 -22.09 -7.24 5.08
N SER A 99 -22.20 -6.00 5.56
CA SER A 99 -23.48 -5.38 5.89
C SER A 99 -24.17 -4.87 4.62
N ALA A 100 -25.34 -5.43 4.29
CA ALA A 100 -26.14 -5.00 3.16
C ALA A 100 -26.63 -3.55 3.29
N ILE A 101 -26.63 -3.00 4.50
CA ILE A 101 -27.11 -1.66 4.78
C ILE A 101 -26.03 -0.60 4.56
N LEU A 102 -24.77 -0.91 4.89
CA LEU A 102 -23.70 0.08 4.90
C LEU A 102 -22.88 0.16 3.61
N ARG A 103 -22.90 -0.83 2.75
CA ARG A 103 -22.19 -0.89 1.45
C ARG A 103 -20.80 -0.20 1.44
N GLN A 104 -20.15 -0.14 2.60
CA GLN A 104 -18.85 0.52 2.73
C GLN A 104 -17.74 -0.43 2.34
N GLU A 105 -16.79 0.09 1.58
CA GLU A 105 -15.55 -0.64 1.37
C GLU A 105 -14.60 -0.38 2.54
N GLN A 106 -14.00 -1.46 3.02
CA GLN A 106 -12.99 -1.41 4.05
C GLN A 106 -11.62 -1.58 3.42
N THR A 107 -10.70 -0.67 3.74
CA THR A 107 -9.30 -0.78 3.38
C THR A 107 -8.57 -1.31 4.61
N ARG A 108 -8.11 -2.56 4.52
CA ARG A 108 -7.37 -3.19 5.60
C ARG A 108 -5.88 -3.08 5.33
N VAL A 109 -5.18 -2.30 6.14
CA VAL A 109 -3.73 -2.15 6.03
C VAL A 109 -3.07 -3.35 6.71
N ILE A 110 -2.29 -4.11 5.93
CA ILE A 110 -1.65 -5.35 6.37
C ILE A 110 -0.24 -5.09 6.87
N SER A 111 0.53 -4.26 6.18
CA SER A 111 1.90 -3.95 6.57
C SER A 111 2.33 -2.60 6.00
N ALA A 112 3.42 -2.07 6.55
CA ALA A 112 4.07 -0.87 6.03
C ALA A 112 5.57 -0.97 6.33
N TRP A 113 6.39 -0.38 5.47
CA TRP A 113 7.84 -0.39 5.67
C TRP A 113 8.50 0.77 4.94
N ARG A 114 9.77 1.03 5.27
CA ARG A 114 10.62 1.94 4.53
C ARG A 114 11.66 1.12 3.76
N TYR A 115 11.90 1.49 2.53
CA TYR A 115 12.89 0.82 1.68
C TYR A 115 14.01 1.81 1.39
N PRO A 116 15.27 1.45 1.69
CA PRO A 116 16.40 2.32 1.39
C PRO A 116 16.71 2.32 -0.11
N GLY A 117 16.78 3.51 -0.71
CA GLY A 117 17.06 3.65 -2.13
C GLY A 117 15.81 3.46 -2.99
N VAL A 118 16.01 2.91 -4.17
CA VAL A 118 14.94 2.62 -5.14
C VAL A 118 14.76 1.12 -5.22
N SER A 119 13.57 0.64 -4.87
CA SER A 119 13.28 -0.80 -4.86
C SER A 119 13.17 -1.36 -6.27
N PRO A 120 13.51 -2.65 -6.47
CA PRO A 120 13.33 -3.32 -7.76
C PRO A 120 11.87 -3.34 -8.18
N LYS A 121 11.64 -3.37 -9.50
CA LYS A 121 10.27 -3.32 -10.03
C LYS A 121 9.41 -4.54 -9.73
N ARG A 122 10.00 -5.67 -9.34
CA ARG A 122 9.26 -6.93 -9.20
C ARG A 122 9.24 -7.54 -7.81
N ASN A 123 9.97 -6.99 -6.86
CA ASN A 123 10.02 -7.54 -5.52
C ASN A 123 10.35 -6.45 -4.50
N PRO A 124 9.41 -5.54 -4.25
CA PRO A 124 9.66 -4.44 -3.32
C PRO A 124 9.53 -4.86 -1.86
N ILE A 125 9.10 -6.09 -1.59
CA ILE A 125 8.80 -6.53 -0.22
C ILE A 125 10.05 -7.14 0.39
N PRO A 126 10.60 -6.55 1.47
CA PRO A 126 11.78 -7.08 2.14
C PRO A 126 11.54 -8.47 2.72
N ASP A 127 12.58 -9.29 2.79
CA ASP A 127 12.50 -10.66 3.31
C ASP A 127 12.05 -10.70 4.76
N ASP A 128 12.44 -9.74 5.58
CA ASP A 128 12.00 -9.65 6.96
C ASP A 128 10.49 -9.43 7.09
N ILE A 129 9.91 -8.62 6.21
CA ILE A 129 8.45 -8.43 6.17
C ILE A 129 7.76 -9.74 5.76
N LEU A 130 8.30 -10.42 4.74
CA LEU A 130 7.78 -11.72 4.29
C LEU A 130 7.76 -12.73 5.44
N GLN A 131 8.88 -12.83 6.14
CA GLN A 131 9.04 -13.74 7.26
C GLN A 131 8.06 -13.44 8.39
N GLU A 132 7.90 -12.18 8.73
CA GLU A 132 6.97 -11.75 9.77
C GLU A 132 5.52 -12.06 9.41
N LEU A 133 5.12 -11.82 8.18
CA LEU A 133 3.76 -12.14 7.71
C LEU A 133 3.52 -13.66 7.72
N GLU A 134 4.53 -14.43 7.37
CA GLU A 134 4.48 -15.88 7.41
C GLU A 134 4.33 -16.39 8.86
N ASN A 135 5.13 -15.84 9.78
CA ASN A 135 5.09 -16.22 11.20
C ASN A 135 3.75 -15.86 11.85
N GLU A 136 3.10 -14.81 11.39
CA GLU A 136 1.81 -14.37 11.93
C GLU A 136 0.61 -15.06 11.24
N GLY A 137 0.87 -15.95 10.29
CA GLY A 137 -0.18 -16.68 9.61
C GLY A 137 -0.99 -15.86 8.62
N ILE A 138 -0.47 -14.73 8.17
CA ILE A 138 -1.13 -13.87 7.17
C ILE A 138 -0.91 -14.41 5.75
N LEU A 139 0.20 -15.09 5.55
CA LEU A 139 0.52 -15.77 4.28
C LEU A 139 0.04 -17.20 4.27
#